data_5939273aaa0cf7c3e803a2567514fb45
#
_entry.id   5939273aaa0cf7c3e803a2567514fb45
#
_cell.length_a   1.000
_cell.length_b   1.000
_cell.length_c   1.000
_cell.angle_alpha   90.00
_cell.angle_beta   90.00
_cell.angle_gamma   90.00
#
_symmetry.space_group_name_H-M   'P 1'
#
loop_
_entity.id
_entity.type
_entity.pdbx_description
1 polymer ?
#
loop_
_entity_poly.entity_id
_entity_poly.type
_entity_poly.pdbx_seq_one_letter_code
_entity_poly.pdbx_strand_id
1 'polypeptide(L)'
;MPCHPPNIPSIIAAFERVPHCRELGVTVVELHHGHGLMYVPYDEKLIGNPRTGALHGGVVTTLMDTIGAVVVMASVPASMPLATLDLRIDYLRLAAAGRDIFASAECYKVTAHVAFVRGLAYQETFRDPIAHCASTYMLGGSGFSPRAKSEAKGGGQPC
;
A
#
# COMPACT_ATOMS: atom_id res chain seq x y z
N MET A 1 -18.62 2.43 -20.12
CA MET A 1 -17.66 1.33 -20.19
C MET A 1 -18.11 0.26 -19.21
N PRO A 2 -18.10 -1.03 -19.55
CA PRO A 2 -18.45 -2.07 -18.61
C PRO A 2 -17.48 -2.03 -17.44
N CYS A 3 -18.03 -1.91 -16.23
CA CYS A 3 -17.27 -1.90 -14.99
C CYS A 3 -16.85 -3.35 -14.70
N HIS A 4 -15.62 -3.71 -15.02
CA HIS A 4 -15.11 -5.03 -14.68
C HIS A 4 -14.84 -5.11 -13.17
N PRO A 5 -15.26 -6.20 -12.51
CA PRO A 5 -14.96 -6.39 -11.09
C PRO A 5 -13.45 -6.45 -10.87
N PRO A 6 -12.97 -6.11 -9.65
CA PRO A 6 -11.56 -6.19 -9.32
C PRO A 6 -11.08 -7.64 -9.46
N ASN A 7 -9.93 -7.81 -10.12
CA ASN A 7 -9.29 -9.12 -10.27
C ASN A 7 -8.27 -9.30 -9.14
N ILE A 8 -8.68 -9.91 -8.04
CA ILE A 8 -7.85 -10.13 -6.85
C ILE A 8 -6.50 -10.80 -7.16
N PRO A 9 -6.45 -11.93 -7.92
CA PRO A 9 -5.17 -12.53 -8.29
C PRO A 9 -4.23 -11.59 -9.05
N SER A 10 -4.76 -10.76 -9.94
CA SER A 10 -3.95 -9.79 -10.68
C SER A 10 -3.42 -8.66 -9.80
N ILE A 11 -4.19 -8.24 -8.80
CA ILE A 11 -3.77 -7.24 -7.81
C ILE A 11 -2.59 -7.80 -7.01
N ILE A 12 -2.71 -9.01 -6.47
CA ILE A 12 -1.65 -9.67 -5.70
C ILE A 12 -0.37 -9.78 -6.56
N ALA A 13 -0.48 -10.33 -7.77
CA ALA A 13 0.65 -10.49 -8.67
C ALA A 13 1.32 -9.15 -9.07
N ALA A 14 0.55 -8.06 -9.15
CA ALA A 14 1.10 -6.72 -9.41
C ALA A 14 1.94 -6.22 -8.23
N PHE A 15 1.47 -6.39 -6.99
CA PHE A 15 2.20 -5.98 -5.79
C PHE A 15 3.46 -6.79 -5.53
N GLU A 16 3.44 -8.09 -5.77
CA GLU A 16 4.62 -8.95 -5.67
C GLU A 16 5.76 -8.54 -6.61
N ARG A 17 5.46 -7.78 -7.67
CA ARG A 17 6.45 -7.24 -8.61
C ARG A 17 7.01 -5.87 -8.21
N VAL A 18 6.41 -5.18 -7.24
CA VAL A 18 6.91 -3.88 -6.79
C VAL A 18 8.27 -4.05 -6.13
N PRO A 19 9.38 -3.48 -6.67
CA PRO A 19 10.72 -3.73 -6.15
C PRO A 19 10.87 -3.40 -4.67
N HIS A 20 10.27 -2.30 -4.21
CA HIS A 20 10.31 -1.88 -2.82
C HIS A 20 9.62 -2.88 -1.88
N CYS A 21 8.45 -3.41 -2.27
CA CYS A 21 7.75 -4.43 -1.49
C CYS A 21 8.53 -5.74 -1.43
N ARG A 22 9.17 -6.13 -2.53
CA ARG A 22 10.02 -7.31 -2.59
C ARG A 22 11.24 -7.18 -1.67
N GLU A 23 11.89 -6.03 -1.66
CA GLU A 23 13.06 -5.77 -0.80
C GLU A 23 12.71 -5.87 0.69
N LEU A 24 11.53 -5.43 1.07
CA LEU A 24 11.02 -5.55 2.43
C LEU A 24 10.43 -6.94 2.75
N GLY A 25 10.21 -7.80 1.76
CA GLY A 25 9.55 -9.08 1.93
C GLY A 25 8.04 -8.97 2.18
N VAL A 26 7.41 -7.87 1.75
CA VAL A 26 5.96 -7.68 1.90
C VAL A 26 5.20 -8.78 1.16
N THR A 27 4.31 -9.46 1.86
CA THR A 27 3.52 -10.58 1.32
C THR A 27 2.04 -10.40 1.63
N VAL A 28 1.19 -10.66 0.65
CA VAL A 28 -0.27 -10.70 0.83
C VAL A 28 -0.65 -12.06 1.42
N VAL A 29 -1.28 -12.06 2.59
CA VAL A 29 -1.81 -13.27 3.24
C VAL A 29 -3.20 -13.58 2.70
N GLU A 30 -4.06 -12.56 2.70
CA GLU A 30 -5.41 -12.65 2.15
C GLU A 30 -5.87 -11.29 1.64
N LEU A 31 -6.71 -11.31 0.62
CA LEU A 31 -7.32 -10.11 0.04
C LEU A 31 -8.72 -10.44 -0.42
N HIS A 32 -9.67 -9.63 0.04
CA HIS A 32 -11.09 -9.68 -0.31
C HIS A 32 -11.58 -8.30 -0.71
N HIS A 33 -12.80 -8.21 -1.19
CA HIS A 33 -13.42 -6.92 -1.46
C HIS A 33 -13.47 -6.09 -0.17
N GLY A 34 -12.74 -4.98 -0.15
CA GLY A 34 -12.71 -4.04 0.96
C GLY A 34 -11.85 -4.44 2.18
N HIS A 35 -11.28 -5.64 2.20
CA HIS A 35 -10.48 -6.12 3.34
C HIS A 35 -9.23 -6.84 2.88
N GLY A 36 -8.16 -6.73 3.67
CA GLY A 36 -6.92 -7.45 3.39
C GLY A 36 -6.04 -7.62 4.62
N LEU A 37 -5.15 -8.59 4.52
CA LEU A 37 -4.09 -8.88 5.47
C LEU A 37 -2.79 -9.07 4.72
N MET A 38 -1.76 -8.37 5.16
CA MET A 38 -0.39 -8.47 4.66
C MET A 38 0.59 -8.62 5.82
N TYR A 39 1.78 -9.10 5.54
CA TYR A 39 2.84 -9.12 6.55
C TYR A 39 4.20 -8.81 5.94
N VAL A 40 5.13 -8.44 6.83
CA VAL A 40 6.58 -8.35 6.56
C VAL A 40 7.27 -9.28 7.54
N PRO A 41 8.09 -10.24 7.06
CA PRO A 41 8.88 -11.09 7.93
C PRO A 41 9.95 -10.26 8.65
N TYR A 42 10.28 -10.65 9.88
CA TYR A 42 11.41 -10.04 10.56
C TYR A 42 12.72 -10.30 9.80
N ASP A 43 13.47 -9.23 9.57
CA ASP A 43 14.80 -9.31 8.98
C ASP A 43 15.70 -8.27 9.69
N GLU A 44 16.91 -8.65 10.04
CA GLU A 44 17.88 -7.78 10.71
C GLU A 44 18.23 -6.54 9.89
N LYS A 45 18.15 -6.61 8.55
CA LYS A 45 18.34 -5.44 7.67
C LYS A 45 17.27 -4.35 7.86
N LEU A 46 16.14 -4.68 8.48
CA LEU A 46 15.02 -3.77 8.71
C LEU A 46 15.07 -3.13 10.12
N ILE A 47 16.10 -3.40 10.92
CA ILE A 47 16.26 -2.87 12.26
C ILE A 47 16.45 -1.34 12.19
N GLY A 48 15.65 -0.61 12.97
CA GLY A 48 15.77 0.83 13.16
C GLY A 48 16.58 1.21 14.39
N ASN A 49 16.60 0.34 15.41
CA ASN A 49 17.38 0.56 16.63
C ASN A 49 18.29 -0.65 16.93
N PRO A 50 19.60 -0.56 16.61
CA PRO A 50 20.53 -1.68 16.79
C PRO A 50 20.67 -2.16 18.24
N ARG A 51 20.37 -1.32 19.24
CA ARG A 51 20.48 -1.71 20.66
C ARG A 51 19.34 -2.58 21.13
N THR A 52 18.17 -2.46 20.52
CA THR A 52 16.96 -3.19 20.93
C THR A 52 16.51 -4.20 19.89
N GLY A 53 17.05 -4.17 18.67
CA GLY A 53 16.60 -4.96 17.55
C GLY A 53 15.21 -4.56 17.02
N ALA A 54 14.62 -3.49 17.53
CA ALA A 54 13.31 -3.02 17.07
C ALA A 54 13.36 -2.58 15.60
N LEU A 55 12.35 -2.97 14.84
CA LEU A 55 12.23 -2.64 13.43
C LEU A 55 12.03 -1.14 13.22
N HIS A 56 12.52 -0.63 12.09
CA HIS A 56 12.37 0.77 11.71
C HIS A 56 10.90 1.11 11.44
N GLY A 57 10.42 2.25 11.96
CA GLY A 57 9.05 2.71 11.77
C GLY A 57 8.63 2.83 10.29
N GLY A 58 9.58 3.13 9.40
CA GLY A 58 9.35 3.16 7.96
C GLY A 58 8.87 1.83 7.36
N VAL A 59 9.23 0.69 7.97
CA VAL A 59 8.71 -0.63 7.56
C VAL A 59 7.21 -0.71 7.82
N VAL A 60 6.77 -0.27 9.01
CA VAL A 60 5.36 -0.18 9.39
C VAL A 60 4.62 0.78 8.45
N THR A 61 5.20 1.96 8.18
CA THR A 61 4.62 2.95 7.26
C THR A 61 4.40 2.35 5.87
N THR A 62 5.43 1.72 5.29
CA THR A 62 5.32 1.10 3.97
C THR A 62 4.27 0.01 3.93
N LEU A 63 4.23 -0.85 4.96
CA LEU A 63 3.26 -1.93 5.04
C LEU A 63 1.82 -1.39 5.13
N MET A 64 1.59 -0.34 5.94
CA MET A 64 0.28 0.28 6.14
C MET A 64 -0.20 1.02 4.87
N ASP A 65 0.68 1.76 4.18
CA ASP A 65 0.35 2.41 2.91
C ASP A 65 0.04 1.38 1.82
N THR A 66 0.85 0.34 1.75
CA THR A 66 0.68 -0.74 0.76
C THR A 66 -0.64 -1.48 0.95
N ILE A 67 -0.95 -1.94 2.16
CA ILE A 67 -2.22 -2.65 2.41
C ILE A 67 -3.42 -1.74 2.14
N GLY A 68 -3.32 -0.44 2.49
CA GLY A 68 -4.35 0.54 2.19
C GLY A 68 -4.64 0.65 0.69
N ALA A 69 -3.59 0.78 -0.13
CA ALA A 69 -3.74 0.81 -1.59
C ALA A 69 -4.34 -0.48 -2.14
N VAL A 70 -3.90 -1.65 -1.64
CA VAL A 70 -4.36 -2.97 -2.09
C VAL A 70 -5.86 -3.18 -1.81
N VAL A 71 -6.34 -2.83 -0.61
CA VAL A 71 -7.77 -2.98 -0.28
C VAL A 71 -8.64 -1.99 -1.07
N VAL A 72 -8.12 -0.80 -1.41
CA VAL A 72 -8.82 0.13 -2.32
C VAL A 72 -8.91 -0.47 -3.72
N MET A 73 -7.81 -1.01 -4.28
CA MET A 73 -7.84 -1.67 -5.59
C MET A 73 -8.82 -2.84 -5.63
N ALA A 74 -8.96 -3.57 -4.52
CA ALA A 74 -9.93 -4.65 -4.38
C ALA A 74 -11.38 -4.15 -4.22
N SER A 75 -11.60 -2.85 -4.02
CA SER A 75 -12.90 -2.22 -3.78
C SER A 75 -13.43 -1.42 -4.96
N VAL A 76 -12.59 -1.16 -5.96
CA VAL A 76 -12.92 -0.32 -7.12
C VAL A 76 -12.80 -1.14 -8.41
N PRO A 77 -13.39 -0.65 -9.53
CA PRO A 77 -13.22 -1.30 -10.84
C PRO A 77 -11.75 -1.51 -11.20
N ALA A 78 -11.46 -2.64 -11.85
CA ALA A 78 -10.14 -2.91 -12.39
C ALA A 78 -9.65 -1.76 -13.28
N SER A 79 -8.35 -1.48 -13.24
CA SER A 79 -7.69 -0.38 -13.98
C SER A 79 -8.00 1.05 -13.51
N MET A 80 -8.71 1.25 -12.40
CA MET A 80 -8.87 2.61 -11.85
C MET A 80 -7.54 3.08 -11.23
N PRO A 81 -6.91 4.16 -11.74
CA PRO A 81 -5.70 4.70 -11.13
C PRO A 81 -6.02 5.23 -9.73
N LEU A 82 -5.10 5.01 -8.80
CA LEU A 82 -5.20 5.53 -7.44
C LEU A 82 -3.88 6.12 -6.97
N ALA A 83 -3.95 7.04 -6.02
CA ALA A 83 -2.79 7.59 -5.34
C ALA A 83 -3.14 7.94 -3.90
N THR A 84 -2.23 7.72 -2.99
CA THR A 84 -2.34 8.12 -1.59
C THR A 84 -2.41 9.64 -1.50
N LEU A 85 -3.47 10.18 -0.89
CA LEU A 85 -3.63 11.60 -0.60
C LEU A 85 -3.13 11.93 0.80
N ASP A 86 -3.47 11.06 1.76
CA ASP A 86 -3.10 11.21 3.15
C ASP A 86 -2.93 9.83 3.80
N LEU A 87 -1.94 9.74 4.68
CA LEU A 87 -1.69 8.57 5.51
C LEU A 87 -1.25 9.05 6.90
N ARG A 88 -2.17 8.97 7.84
CA ARG A 88 -1.88 9.18 9.25
C ARG A 88 -1.62 7.85 9.93
N ILE A 89 -0.52 7.77 10.67
CA ILE A 89 -0.17 6.61 11.50
C ILE A 89 0.02 7.06 12.95
N ASP A 90 -0.70 6.43 13.85
CA ASP A 90 -0.54 6.57 15.29
C ASP A 90 0.26 5.36 15.79
N TYR A 91 1.54 5.55 16.11
CA TYR A 91 2.40 4.52 16.69
C TYR A 91 2.10 4.37 18.17
N LEU A 92 1.73 3.18 18.59
CA LEU A 92 1.32 2.86 19.96
C LEU A 92 2.46 2.24 20.76
N ARG A 93 3.32 1.45 20.11
CA ARG A 93 4.50 0.83 20.69
C ARG A 93 5.53 0.46 19.64
N LEU A 94 6.72 0.06 20.06
CA LEU A 94 7.78 -0.40 19.16
C LEU A 94 7.44 -1.78 18.59
N ALA A 95 7.83 -2.01 17.35
CA ALA A 95 7.87 -3.34 16.76
C ALA A 95 9.06 -4.12 17.34
N ALA A 96 8.76 -5.12 18.17
CA ALA A 96 9.75 -5.89 18.89
C ALA A 96 10.64 -6.72 17.93
N ALA A 97 11.88 -6.95 18.34
CA ALA A 97 12.83 -7.80 17.63
C ALA A 97 12.34 -9.24 17.46
N GLY A 98 12.75 -9.89 16.38
CA GLY A 98 12.52 -11.31 16.15
C GLY A 98 11.07 -11.69 15.83
N ARG A 99 10.22 -10.74 15.50
CA ARG A 99 8.79 -10.97 15.23
C ARG A 99 8.34 -10.29 13.94
N ASP A 100 7.60 -11.01 13.13
CA ASP A 100 6.97 -10.49 11.93
C ASP A 100 5.96 -9.37 12.26
N ILE A 101 5.73 -8.48 11.31
CA ILE A 101 4.69 -7.45 11.41
C ILE A 101 3.57 -7.80 10.46
N PHE A 102 2.37 -7.93 10.98
CA PHE A 102 1.13 -8.06 10.23
C PHE A 102 0.42 -6.71 10.14
N ALA A 103 -0.25 -6.45 9.01
CA ALA A 103 -1.14 -5.31 8.86
C ALA A 103 -2.46 -5.77 8.26
N SER A 104 -3.55 -5.35 8.90
CA SER A 104 -4.91 -5.54 8.40
C SER A 104 -5.52 -4.19 8.09
N ALA A 105 -6.25 -4.09 6.98
CA ALA A 105 -6.93 -2.86 6.59
C ALA A 105 -8.31 -3.11 6.00
N GLU A 106 -9.15 -2.09 6.12
CA GLU A 106 -10.52 -2.06 5.60
C GLU A 106 -10.75 -0.77 4.81
N CYS A 107 -11.20 -0.89 3.55
CA CYS A 107 -11.73 0.21 2.77
C CYS A 107 -13.22 0.38 3.13
N TYR A 108 -13.51 1.23 4.11
CA TYR A 108 -14.86 1.36 4.68
C TYR A 108 -15.77 2.32 3.90
N LYS A 109 -15.22 3.11 2.99
CA LYS A 109 -15.99 4.03 2.15
C LYS A 109 -15.29 4.29 0.83
N VAL A 110 -16.04 4.18 -0.26
CA VAL A 110 -15.63 4.61 -1.59
C VAL A 110 -16.63 5.67 -2.09
N THR A 111 -16.12 6.78 -2.61
CA THR A 111 -16.89 7.83 -3.30
C THR A 111 -16.48 7.88 -4.77
N ALA A 112 -17.01 8.82 -5.53
CA ALA A 112 -16.65 9.00 -6.94
C ALA A 112 -15.15 9.30 -7.16
N HIS A 113 -14.49 9.95 -6.19
CA HIS A 113 -13.13 10.47 -6.35
C HIS A 113 -12.17 10.08 -5.22
N VAL A 114 -12.67 9.60 -4.09
CA VAL A 114 -11.86 9.30 -2.90
C VAL A 114 -12.33 8.00 -2.26
N ALA A 115 -11.37 7.17 -1.87
CA ALA A 115 -11.57 6.02 -0.99
C ALA A 115 -10.97 6.29 0.39
N PHE A 116 -11.62 5.77 1.42
CA PHE A 116 -11.24 5.92 2.82
C PHE A 116 -10.93 4.56 3.43
N VAL A 117 -9.78 4.48 4.07
CA VAL A 117 -9.25 3.25 4.66
C VAL A 117 -8.91 3.48 6.13
N ARG A 118 -9.12 2.45 6.92
CA ARG A 118 -8.59 2.32 8.28
C ARG A 118 -7.84 1.00 8.40
N GLY A 119 -6.81 0.97 9.22
CA GLY A 119 -6.03 -0.24 9.40
C GLY A 119 -5.26 -0.24 10.72
N LEU A 120 -4.69 -1.38 11.02
CA LEU A 120 -3.82 -1.56 12.18
C LEU A 120 -2.66 -2.50 11.82
N ALA A 121 -1.53 -2.30 12.48
CA ALA A 121 -0.38 -3.20 12.43
C ALA A 121 -0.18 -3.85 13.79
N TYR A 122 0.20 -5.14 13.80
CA TYR A 122 0.41 -5.93 15.01
C TYR A 122 1.48 -7.00 14.78
N GLN A 123 1.94 -7.65 15.85
CA GLN A 123 2.90 -8.76 15.76
C GLN A 123 2.29 -10.09 16.22
N GLU A 124 1.69 -10.17 17.38
CA GLU A 124 1.10 -11.40 17.92
C GLU A 124 -0.42 -11.45 17.78
N THR A 125 -1.07 -10.33 18.08
CA THR A 125 -2.53 -10.25 18.08
C THR A 125 -3.01 -8.87 17.67
N PHE A 126 -4.08 -8.82 16.90
CA PHE A 126 -4.75 -7.56 16.53
C PHE A 126 -5.31 -6.79 17.74
N ARG A 127 -5.44 -7.43 18.91
CA ARG A 127 -5.91 -6.79 20.14
C ARG A 127 -4.82 -5.95 20.82
N ASP A 128 -3.55 -6.18 20.48
CA ASP A 128 -2.41 -5.40 20.96
C ASP A 128 -1.61 -4.84 19.78
N PRO A 129 -2.16 -3.83 19.07
CA PRO A 129 -1.55 -3.28 17.88
C PRO A 129 -0.28 -2.47 18.21
N ILE A 130 0.66 -2.44 17.26
CA ILE A 130 1.84 -1.56 17.32
C ILE A 130 1.55 -0.20 16.69
N ALA A 131 0.58 -0.15 15.76
CA ALA A 131 0.16 1.10 15.13
C ALA A 131 -1.29 1.00 14.63
N HIS A 132 -1.96 2.15 14.56
CA HIS A 132 -3.21 2.36 13.83
C HIS A 132 -2.97 3.30 12.67
N CYS A 133 -3.77 3.17 11.58
CA CYS A 133 -3.78 4.17 10.53
C CYS A 133 -5.18 4.55 10.07
N ALA A 134 -5.25 5.77 9.54
CA ALA A 134 -6.33 6.25 8.69
C ALA A 134 -5.70 6.84 7.43
N SER A 135 -6.21 6.45 6.26
CA SER A 135 -5.68 6.93 4.99
C SER A 135 -6.78 7.21 3.98
N THR A 136 -6.46 8.08 3.03
CA THR A 136 -7.35 8.43 1.92
C THR A 136 -6.61 8.30 0.60
N TYR A 137 -7.33 7.85 -0.42
CA TYR A 137 -6.79 7.60 -1.75
C TYR A 137 -7.63 8.33 -2.79
N MET A 138 -6.97 9.09 -3.67
CA MET A 138 -7.60 9.67 -4.85
C MET A 138 -7.89 8.57 -5.88
N LEU A 139 -9.05 8.62 -6.50
CA LEU A 139 -9.50 7.69 -7.54
C LEU A 139 -9.65 8.41 -8.88
N GLY A 140 -9.20 7.79 -9.97
CA GLY A 140 -9.48 8.26 -11.34
C GLY A 140 -8.74 9.53 -11.76
N GLY A 141 -7.69 9.95 -11.07
CA GLY A 141 -6.93 11.16 -11.40
C GLY A 141 -6.10 11.01 -12.67
N SER A 142 -6.28 11.91 -13.65
CA SER A 142 -5.45 11.98 -14.86
C SER A 142 -3.99 12.39 -14.60
N GLY A 143 -3.69 12.86 -13.37
CA GLY A 143 -2.36 13.35 -12.97
C GLY A 143 -1.28 12.28 -12.82
N PHE A 144 -1.64 10.99 -12.80
CA PHE A 144 -0.72 9.87 -12.63
C PHE A 144 -0.50 9.02 -13.89
N SER A 145 -1.10 9.38 -15.02
CA SER A 145 -0.66 8.82 -16.31
C SER A 145 0.74 9.33 -16.61
N PRO A 146 1.70 8.44 -16.97
CA PRO A 146 2.98 8.90 -17.48
C PRO A 146 2.69 9.86 -18.63
N ARG A 147 3.17 11.11 -18.55
CA ARG A 147 3.11 12.03 -19.68
C ARG A 147 3.70 11.29 -20.87
N ALA A 148 2.91 11.03 -21.91
CA ALA A 148 3.42 10.62 -23.19
C ALA A 148 4.50 11.64 -23.56
N LYS A 149 5.74 11.19 -23.73
CA LYS A 149 6.81 12.06 -24.25
C LYS A 149 6.27 12.60 -25.58
N SER A 150 5.91 13.87 -25.63
CA SER A 150 5.63 14.55 -26.88
C SER A 150 6.89 14.42 -27.73
N GLU A 151 6.83 13.63 -28.77
CA GLU A 151 7.87 13.63 -29.81
C GLU A 151 8.05 15.09 -30.27
N ALA A 152 9.20 15.64 -29.92
CA ALA A 152 9.61 16.91 -30.45
C ALA A 152 9.74 16.71 -31.98
N LYS A 153 8.71 17.14 -32.75
CA LYS A 153 8.82 17.29 -34.17
C LYS A 153 9.93 18.31 -34.44
N GLY A 154 11.08 17.79 -34.85
CA GLY A 154 12.12 18.58 -35.41
C GLY A 154 11.58 19.34 -36.63
N GLY A 155 11.33 20.63 -36.45
CA GLY A 155 11.08 21.56 -37.54
C GLY A 155 12.42 21.79 -38.27
N GLY A 156 12.64 21.07 -39.35
CA GLY A 156 13.63 21.42 -40.33
C GLY A 156 13.23 22.75 -40.96
N GLN A 157 14.10 23.72 -40.88
CA GLN A 157 13.99 24.98 -41.60
C GLN A 157 14.70 24.80 -42.93
N PRO A 158 14.05 25.02 -44.08
CA PRO A 158 14.77 25.15 -45.34
C PRO A 158 15.33 26.57 -45.51
N CYS A 159 16.40 26.66 -46.20
CA CYS A 159 17.22 27.81 -46.60
C CYS A 159 16.48 29.10 -46.92
#